data_fa069af9472bdd615c6b4a9936902ea6
#
_entry.id   fa069af9472bdd615c6b4a9936902ea6
#
_cell.length_a   1.000
_cell.length_b   1.000
_cell.length_c   1.000
_cell.angle_alpha   90.00
_cell.angle_beta   90.00
_cell.angle_gamma   90.00
#
_symmetry.space_group_name_H-M   'P 1'
#
loop_
_entity.id
_entity.type
_entity.pdbx_description
1 polymer ?
#
loop_
_entity_poly.entity_id
_entity_poly.type
_entity_poly.pdbx_seq_one_letter_code
_entity_poly.pdbx_strand_id
1 'polypeptide(L)'
;TGFFWDERTFWHGGGNYAFTLPVGGLIQPMAAGGLPESPETKRRLVNLMQVTGLMGELDVRTASEAPTEALLRVHPQSYLDTFKKMSDNGGGELGLRVPFARGGYELAALSAGLSMAAVEAVLTGDVQNAYALSRPPGHHCLPDYPNGFCLMANIAIAIEAAKAKGLAGRVAVLDWDVHHGNGTEAIFYDRDDVLTISFHQEGNYPLDTGALADRGKGAGEGYNINLPLPAGAGHT
;
A
#
# COMPACT_ATOMS: atom_id res chain seq x y z
N THR A 1 0.38 3.64 -21.29
CA THR A 1 0.31 3.28 -19.85
C THR A 1 1.61 3.65 -19.16
N GLY A 2 1.55 4.44 -18.11
CA GLY A 2 2.68 4.69 -17.21
C GLY A 2 2.94 3.48 -16.31
N PHE A 3 4.20 3.06 -16.17
CA PHE A 3 4.59 1.99 -15.26
C PHE A 3 5.62 2.54 -14.26
N PHE A 4 5.17 2.72 -13.01
CA PHE A 4 5.95 3.31 -11.94
C PHE A 4 6.47 2.25 -10.99
N TRP A 5 7.78 2.11 -10.89
CA TRP A 5 8.40 1.13 -10.02
C TRP A 5 9.83 1.54 -9.65
N ASP A 6 10.36 0.94 -8.58
CA ASP A 6 11.75 1.12 -8.17
C ASP A 6 12.26 -0.14 -7.47
N GLU A 7 13.38 -0.69 -7.93
CA GLU A 7 13.96 -1.91 -7.34
C GLU A 7 14.27 -1.74 -5.86
N ARG A 8 14.57 -0.54 -5.39
CA ARG A 8 14.85 -0.28 -3.97
C ARG A 8 13.71 -0.71 -3.06
N THR A 9 12.46 -0.59 -3.50
CA THR A 9 11.28 -1.00 -2.72
C THR A 9 11.24 -2.51 -2.51
N PHE A 10 11.85 -3.30 -3.39
CA PHE A 10 11.91 -4.75 -3.25
C PHE A 10 12.95 -5.22 -2.24
N TRP A 11 13.81 -4.32 -1.77
CA TRP A 11 14.77 -4.56 -0.69
C TRP A 11 14.21 -4.23 0.70
N HIS A 12 12.98 -3.75 0.79
CA HIS A 12 12.28 -3.65 2.07
C HIS A 12 12.16 -5.03 2.72
N GLY A 13 12.52 -5.14 3.99
CA GLY A 13 12.43 -6.39 4.74
C GLY A 13 12.78 -6.20 6.20
N GLY A 14 12.38 -7.14 7.02
CA GLY A 14 12.61 -7.18 8.47
C GLY A 14 13.31 -8.44 8.94
N GLY A 15 14.01 -9.17 8.06
CA GLY A 15 14.69 -10.41 8.40
C GLY A 15 14.13 -11.63 7.66
N ASN A 16 14.48 -12.82 8.15
CA ASN A 16 14.03 -14.08 7.60
C ASN A 16 12.85 -14.62 8.40
N TYR A 17 11.86 -15.16 7.69
CA TYR A 17 10.65 -15.70 8.28
C TYR A 17 10.30 -17.08 7.71
N ALA A 18 9.73 -17.92 8.55
CA ALA A 18 8.96 -19.08 8.13
C ALA A 18 7.48 -18.72 8.29
N PHE A 19 6.84 -18.35 7.22
CA PHE A 19 5.50 -17.77 7.19
C PHE A 19 5.42 -16.44 7.98
N THR A 20 4.99 -16.45 9.23
CA THR A 20 4.95 -15.27 10.12
C THR A 20 5.87 -15.41 11.33
N LEU A 21 6.58 -16.52 11.45
CA LEU A 21 7.49 -16.77 12.56
C LEU A 21 8.91 -16.30 12.15
N PRO A 22 9.55 -15.42 12.94
CA PRO A 22 10.95 -15.11 12.73
C PRO A 22 11.80 -16.37 12.84
N VAL A 23 12.65 -16.62 11.88
CA VAL A 23 13.63 -17.70 11.92
C VAL A 23 15.02 -17.08 11.95
N GLY A 24 15.81 -17.46 12.94
CA GLY A 24 17.18 -17.01 13.06
C GLY A 24 18.02 -17.50 11.88
N GLY A 25 19.24 -17.02 11.84
CA GLY A 25 20.22 -17.42 10.86
C GLY A 25 20.51 -16.33 9.85
N LEU A 26 21.78 -16.22 9.52
CA LEU A 26 22.31 -15.25 8.59
C LEU A 26 22.89 -16.00 7.43
N ILE A 27 22.21 -15.95 6.31
CA ILE A 27 22.77 -16.38 5.04
C ILE A 27 22.93 -15.13 4.19
N GLN A 28 24.12 -14.91 3.70
CA GLN A 28 24.42 -13.81 2.81
C GLN A 28 24.19 -14.21 1.34
N PRO A 29 23.65 -13.34 0.51
CA PRO A 29 23.05 -12.04 0.82
C PRO A 29 21.69 -12.19 1.49
N MET A 30 21.37 -11.26 2.37
CA MET A 30 20.10 -11.25 3.04
C MET A 30 18.99 -10.81 2.07
N ALA A 31 18.32 -11.76 1.46
CA ALA A 31 17.03 -11.48 0.84
C ALA A 31 15.95 -11.52 1.92
N ALA A 32 15.08 -10.53 1.97
CA ALA A 32 13.87 -10.63 2.78
C ALA A 32 13.06 -11.82 2.28
N GLY A 33 12.91 -12.82 3.12
CA GLY A 33 12.31 -14.09 2.72
C GLY A 33 11.32 -14.64 3.72
N GLY A 34 10.44 -15.52 3.25
CA GLY A 34 9.54 -16.29 4.08
C GLY A 34 8.23 -15.60 4.49
N LEU A 35 8.08 -14.30 4.34
CA LEU A 35 6.79 -13.62 4.51
C LEU A 35 5.89 -13.84 3.28
N PRO A 36 4.57 -13.94 3.46
CA PRO A 36 3.63 -14.02 2.34
C PRO A 36 3.74 -12.83 1.39
N GLU A 37 3.99 -11.63 1.92
CA GLU A 37 4.30 -10.43 1.16
C GLU A 37 5.78 -10.48 0.74
N SER A 38 6.07 -11.16 -0.36
CA SER A 38 7.41 -11.42 -0.85
C SER A 38 7.82 -10.43 -1.95
N PRO A 39 9.05 -9.88 -1.92
CA PRO A 39 9.59 -9.09 -3.03
C PRO A 39 9.73 -9.90 -4.33
N GLU A 40 9.93 -11.21 -4.22
CA GLU A 40 10.14 -12.07 -5.39
C GLU A 40 8.92 -12.14 -6.31
N THR A 41 7.72 -11.97 -5.79
CA THR A 41 6.52 -11.87 -6.63
C THR A 41 6.57 -10.64 -7.55
N LYS A 42 7.07 -9.52 -7.05
CA LYS A 42 7.21 -8.25 -7.79
C LYS A 42 8.37 -8.34 -8.79
N ARG A 43 9.51 -8.88 -8.36
CA ARG A 43 10.67 -9.13 -9.25
C ARG A 43 10.29 -10.05 -10.39
N ARG A 44 9.55 -11.12 -10.09
CA ARG A 44 9.08 -12.06 -11.13
C ARG A 44 8.14 -11.38 -12.12
N LEU A 45 7.26 -10.49 -11.67
CA LEU A 45 6.41 -9.70 -12.55
C LEU A 45 7.24 -8.81 -13.46
N VAL A 46 8.17 -8.02 -12.92
CA VAL A 46 9.08 -7.15 -13.71
C VAL A 46 9.88 -7.98 -14.72
N ASN A 47 10.46 -9.09 -14.28
CA ASN A 47 11.20 -10.00 -15.15
C ASN A 47 10.31 -10.54 -16.29
N LEU A 48 9.09 -10.96 -15.99
CA LEU A 48 8.13 -11.43 -17.00
C LEU A 48 7.83 -10.34 -18.04
N MET A 49 7.56 -9.13 -17.60
CA MET A 49 7.31 -7.99 -18.48
C MET A 49 8.51 -7.66 -19.38
N GLN A 50 9.73 -7.81 -18.85
CA GLN A 50 10.97 -7.64 -19.64
C GLN A 50 11.13 -8.72 -20.71
N VAL A 51 11.03 -10.00 -20.34
CA VAL A 51 11.29 -11.11 -21.27
C VAL A 51 10.18 -11.28 -22.31
N THR A 52 8.97 -10.84 -22.03
CA THR A 52 7.85 -10.84 -23.00
C THR A 52 7.87 -9.62 -23.92
N GLY A 53 8.69 -8.62 -23.65
CA GLY A 53 8.74 -7.38 -24.40
C GLY A 53 7.71 -6.33 -23.97
N LEU A 54 6.78 -6.66 -23.06
CA LEU A 54 5.75 -5.73 -22.59
C LEU A 54 6.35 -4.46 -21.98
N MET A 55 7.48 -4.58 -21.29
CA MET A 55 8.16 -3.41 -20.70
C MET A 55 8.51 -2.34 -21.74
N GLY A 56 8.81 -2.75 -22.98
CA GLY A 56 9.12 -1.83 -24.08
C GLY A 56 7.91 -1.06 -24.63
N GLU A 57 6.69 -1.49 -24.29
CA GLU A 57 5.44 -0.83 -24.70
C GLU A 57 4.91 0.14 -23.62
N LEU A 58 5.57 0.21 -22.47
CA LEU A 58 5.18 1.04 -21.34
C LEU A 58 6.06 2.26 -21.20
N ASP A 59 5.50 3.33 -20.68
CA ASP A 59 6.25 4.51 -20.22
C ASP A 59 6.77 4.21 -18.80
N VAL A 60 7.99 3.70 -18.74
CA VAL A 60 8.62 3.22 -17.51
C VAL A 60 9.20 4.39 -16.74
N ARG A 61 8.76 4.57 -15.51
CA ARG A 61 9.15 5.68 -14.64
C ARG A 61 9.48 5.19 -13.23
N THR A 62 10.20 6.01 -12.50
CA THR A 62 10.37 5.91 -11.03
C THR A 62 9.82 7.18 -10.37
N ALA A 63 9.98 7.29 -9.05
CA ALA A 63 9.57 8.46 -8.29
C ALA A 63 10.57 8.77 -7.18
N SER A 64 10.41 9.94 -6.57
CA SER A 64 11.03 10.28 -5.29
C SER A 64 10.17 9.77 -4.13
N GLU A 65 10.75 9.74 -2.95
CA GLU A 65 10.02 9.51 -1.71
C GLU A 65 8.88 10.54 -1.57
N ALA A 66 7.74 10.11 -1.03
CA ALA A 66 6.66 11.02 -0.69
C ALA A 66 7.17 12.07 0.33
N PRO A 67 6.99 13.35 0.09
CA PRO A 67 7.45 14.38 1.02
C PRO A 67 6.66 14.34 2.32
N THR A 68 7.29 14.74 3.41
CA THR A 68 6.68 14.71 4.76
C THR A 68 5.31 15.40 4.81
N GLU A 69 5.13 16.50 4.09
CA GLU A 69 3.86 17.21 4.02
C GLU A 69 2.72 16.36 3.43
N ALA A 70 3.04 15.48 2.49
CA ALA A 70 2.05 14.56 1.90
C ALA A 70 1.73 13.42 2.89
N LEU A 71 2.74 12.90 3.58
CA LEU A 71 2.56 11.88 4.61
C LEU A 71 1.68 12.39 5.78
N LEU A 72 1.89 13.63 6.20
CA LEU A 72 1.15 14.28 7.29
C LEU A 72 -0.32 14.54 6.97
N ARG A 73 -0.75 14.46 5.71
CA ARG A 73 -2.18 14.55 5.34
C ARG A 73 -2.99 13.32 5.79
N VAL A 74 -2.30 12.22 6.03
CA VAL A 74 -2.91 10.94 6.38
C VAL A 74 -2.43 10.45 7.74
N HIS A 75 -1.13 10.55 7.99
CA HIS A 75 -0.49 10.02 9.19
C HIS A 75 -0.12 11.14 10.17
N PRO A 76 -0.41 10.99 11.48
CA PRO A 76 -0.02 11.98 12.48
C PRO A 76 1.51 12.00 12.64
N GLN A 77 2.04 13.17 12.99
CA GLN A 77 3.48 13.39 13.20
C GLN A 77 4.10 12.38 14.17
N SER A 78 3.39 12.07 15.26
CA SER A 78 3.86 11.12 16.29
C SER A 78 4.10 9.71 15.74
N TYR A 79 3.27 9.25 14.80
CA TYR A 79 3.45 7.99 14.10
C TYR A 79 4.70 8.03 13.21
N LEU A 80 4.81 9.06 12.38
CA LEU A 80 5.94 9.23 11.47
C LEU A 80 7.27 9.34 12.22
N ASP A 81 7.32 10.09 13.30
CA ASP A 81 8.52 10.23 14.15
C ASP A 81 8.91 8.90 14.79
N THR A 82 7.94 8.14 15.30
CA THR A 82 8.19 6.83 15.89
C THR A 82 8.74 5.86 14.86
N PHE A 83 8.11 5.79 13.69
CA PHE A 83 8.55 4.93 12.60
C PHE A 83 9.94 5.31 12.11
N LYS A 84 10.19 6.60 11.87
CA LYS A 84 11.51 7.11 11.43
C LYS A 84 12.59 6.76 12.43
N LYS A 85 12.35 7.03 13.71
CA LYS A 85 13.30 6.72 14.79
C LYS A 85 13.64 5.23 14.86
N MET A 86 12.65 4.35 14.76
CA MET A 86 12.90 2.91 14.75
C MET A 86 13.67 2.48 13.50
N SER A 87 13.30 3.01 12.34
CA SER A 87 13.98 2.74 11.07
C SER A 87 15.45 3.12 11.13
N ASP A 88 15.79 4.30 11.66
CA ASP A 88 17.17 4.77 11.82
C ASP A 88 17.97 3.91 12.81
N ASN A 89 17.34 3.36 13.83
CA ASN A 89 17.95 2.54 14.87
C ASN A 89 18.01 1.04 14.54
N GLY A 90 17.82 0.68 13.30
CA GLY A 90 18.02 -0.70 12.84
C GLY A 90 16.74 -1.43 12.41
N GLY A 91 15.58 -0.79 12.57
CA GLY A 91 14.29 -1.39 12.26
C GLY A 91 13.59 -1.96 13.48
N GLY A 92 12.63 -2.83 13.23
CA GLY A 92 11.79 -3.46 14.24
C GLY A 92 10.46 -3.93 13.68
N GLU A 93 9.45 -3.95 14.51
CA GLU A 93 8.07 -4.23 14.13
C GLU A 93 7.16 -3.17 14.76
N LEU A 94 6.34 -2.52 13.95
CA LEU A 94 5.30 -1.61 14.39
C LEU A 94 3.94 -2.24 14.10
N GLY A 95 2.99 -2.08 15.04
CA GLY A 95 1.65 -2.63 14.86
C GLY A 95 1.64 -4.14 14.76
N LEU A 96 0.83 -4.68 13.84
CA LEU A 96 0.61 -6.12 13.70
C LEU A 96 1.15 -6.65 12.37
N ARG A 97 2.16 -7.51 12.43
CA ARG A 97 2.79 -8.17 11.27
C ARG A 97 3.39 -7.18 10.27
N VAL A 98 4.11 -6.20 10.77
CA VAL A 98 4.73 -5.15 9.95
C VAL A 98 6.21 -4.98 10.31
N PRO A 99 7.04 -6.01 10.06
CA PRO A 99 8.47 -5.93 10.32
C PRO A 99 9.17 -5.10 9.26
N PHE A 100 10.21 -4.36 9.68
CA PHE A 100 11.06 -3.58 8.78
C PHE A 100 12.48 -3.48 9.33
N ALA A 101 13.43 -3.31 8.44
CA ALA A 101 14.83 -3.08 8.77
C ALA A 101 15.19 -1.58 8.75
N ARG A 102 16.44 -1.27 8.98
CA ARG A 102 17.01 0.07 8.78
C ARG A 102 16.67 0.56 7.36
N GLY A 103 16.24 1.82 7.22
CA GLY A 103 15.82 2.38 5.94
C GLY A 103 14.39 2.03 5.51
N GLY A 104 13.65 1.30 6.36
CA GLY A 104 12.27 0.93 6.06
C GLY A 104 11.32 2.12 5.93
N TYR A 105 11.60 3.22 6.66
CA TYR A 105 10.83 4.46 6.52
C TYR A 105 10.97 5.06 5.12
N GLU A 106 12.18 5.19 4.63
CA GLU A 106 12.49 5.76 3.31
C GLU A 106 11.90 4.88 2.20
N LEU A 107 11.97 3.56 2.34
CA LEU A 107 11.38 2.63 1.37
C LEU A 107 9.85 2.67 1.38
N ALA A 108 9.22 2.85 2.54
CA ALA A 108 7.78 3.05 2.63
C ALA A 108 7.36 4.41 2.03
N ALA A 109 8.14 5.47 2.30
CA ALA A 109 7.91 6.76 1.68
C ALA A 109 8.10 6.73 0.15
N LEU A 110 9.06 5.95 -0.35
CA LEU A 110 9.24 5.74 -1.79
C LEU A 110 8.05 4.98 -2.39
N SER A 111 7.54 3.96 -1.71
CA SER A 111 6.34 3.22 -2.13
C SER A 111 5.13 4.14 -2.27
N ALA A 112 4.92 5.03 -1.29
CA ALA A 112 3.89 6.06 -1.36
C ALA A 112 4.15 7.06 -2.51
N GLY A 113 5.42 7.45 -2.70
CA GLY A 113 5.84 8.34 -3.78
C GLY A 113 5.56 7.78 -5.18
N LEU A 114 5.77 6.48 -5.40
CA LEU A 114 5.40 5.81 -6.66
C LEU A 114 3.89 5.90 -6.92
N SER A 115 3.07 5.69 -5.89
CA SER A 115 1.62 5.81 -5.99
C SER A 115 1.19 7.25 -6.29
N MET A 116 1.81 8.23 -5.62
CA MET A 116 1.56 9.66 -5.88
C MET A 116 1.91 10.05 -7.32
N ALA A 117 3.08 9.65 -7.80
CA ALA A 117 3.55 9.98 -9.15
C ALA A 117 2.66 9.35 -10.22
N ALA A 118 2.20 8.11 -10.02
CA ALA A 118 1.28 7.43 -10.92
C ALA A 118 -0.08 8.17 -11.01
N VAL A 119 -0.65 8.53 -9.86
CA VAL A 119 -1.91 9.30 -9.79
C VAL A 119 -1.75 10.67 -10.45
N GLU A 120 -0.68 11.39 -10.14
CA GLU A 120 -0.43 12.72 -10.71
C GLU A 120 -0.28 12.67 -12.22
N ALA A 121 0.47 11.71 -12.77
CA ALA A 121 0.68 11.57 -14.20
C ALA A 121 -0.64 11.32 -14.97
N VAL A 122 -1.58 10.58 -14.37
CA VAL A 122 -2.91 10.38 -14.97
C VAL A 122 -3.74 11.66 -14.89
N LEU A 123 -3.78 12.32 -13.74
CA LEU A 123 -4.62 13.48 -13.52
C LEU A 123 -4.15 14.74 -14.28
N THR A 124 -2.85 14.82 -14.57
CA THR A 124 -2.29 15.91 -15.44
C THR A 124 -2.42 15.60 -16.93
N GLY A 125 -2.87 14.39 -17.29
CA GLY A 125 -2.99 13.96 -18.69
C GLY A 125 -1.68 13.53 -19.35
N ASP A 126 -0.62 13.37 -18.56
CA ASP A 126 0.70 12.91 -19.02
C ASP A 126 0.64 11.47 -19.55
N VAL A 127 -0.19 10.64 -18.91
CA VAL A 127 -0.55 9.29 -19.34
C VAL A 127 -2.05 9.06 -19.19
N GLN A 128 -2.63 8.17 -19.98
CA GLN A 128 -4.06 7.86 -19.90
C GLN A 128 -4.42 6.99 -18.71
N ASN A 129 -3.50 6.12 -18.32
CA ASN A 129 -3.60 5.25 -17.15
C ASN A 129 -2.20 4.91 -16.64
N ALA A 130 -2.12 4.45 -15.40
CA ALA A 130 -0.84 4.11 -14.80
C ALA A 130 -0.96 2.87 -13.90
N TYR A 131 0.14 2.17 -13.75
CA TYR A 131 0.34 1.08 -12.80
C TYR A 131 1.53 1.42 -11.90
N ALA A 132 1.31 1.47 -10.59
CA ALA A 132 2.37 1.61 -9.60
C ALA A 132 2.66 0.25 -8.96
N LEU A 133 3.81 -0.33 -9.29
CA LEU A 133 4.31 -1.53 -8.63
C LEU A 133 5.07 -1.10 -7.37
N SER A 134 4.32 -0.77 -6.32
CA SER A 134 4.83 -0.23 -5.07
C SER A 134 4.90 -1.31 -3.98
N ARG A 135 5.92 -1.24 -3.14
CA ARG A 135 6.15 -2.10 -1.98
C ARG A 135 6.95 -1.32 -0.91
N PRO A 136 6.57 -1.42 0.39
CA PRO A 136 5.48 -2.21 0.99
C PRO A 136 4.08 -1.77 0.54
N PRO A 137 3.05 -2.65 0.71
CA PRO A 137 1.66 -2.31 0.42
C PRO A 137 1.11 -1.25 1.38
N GLY A 138 -0.15 -0.82 1.21
CA GLY A 138 -0.67 0.30 1.98
C GLY A 138 -2.09 0.16 2.51
N HIS A 139 -2.92 -0.73 1.97
CA HIS A 139 -4.36 -0.73 2.20
C HIS A 139 -4.81 -1.13 3.62
N HIS A 140 -3.94 -1.78 4.40
CA HIS A 140 -4.21 -2.09 5.81
C HIS A 140 -3.73 -1.02 6.79
N CYS A 141 -2.91 -0.05 6.35
CA CYS A 141 -2.35 0.95 7.25
C CYS A 141 -3.42 1.97 7.67
N LEU A 142 -3.74 2.00 8.97
CA LEU A 142 -4.58 3.04 9.56
C LEU A 142 -3.77 4.35 9.70
N PRO A 143 -4.39 5.46 10.06
CA PRO A 143 -3.65 6.72 10.21
C PRO A 143 -2.46 6.65 11.16
N ASP A 144 -2.58 5.95 12.27
CA ASP A 144 -1.58 5.87 13.33
C ASP A 144 -1.18 4.44 13.73
N TYR A 145 -1.66 3.44 13.00
CA TYR A 145 -1.39 2.04 13.30
C TYR A 145 -1.13 1.23 12.03
N PRO A 146 0.13 0.81 11.79
CA PRO A 146 0.47 -0.04 10.65
C PRO A 146 -0.02 -1.46 10.88
N ASN A 147 -0.44 -2.13 9.81
CA ASN A 147 -1.07 -3.43 9.88
C ASN A 147 -0.82 -4.21 8.60
N GLY A 148 -0.80 -5.54 8.66
CA GLY A 148 -0.79 -6.41 7.48
C GLY A 148 0.27 -6.06 6.43
N PHE A 149 1.52 -5.94 6.84
CA PHE A 149 2.67 -5.54 5.99
C PHE A 149 2.63 -4.08 5.50
N CYS A 150 1.60 -3.31 5.80
CA CYS A 150 1.41 -1.93 5.34
C CYS A 150 1.96 -0.95 6.37
N LEU A 151 2.99 -0.19 5.98
CA LEU A 151 3.67 0.81 6.82
C LEU A 151 3.16 2.24 6.58
N MET A 152 2.66 2.53 5.40
CA MET A 152 2.05 3.80 5.03
C MET A 152 0.83 3.53 4.15
N ALA A 153 -0.18 4.37 4.24
CA ALA A 153 -1.42 4.24 3.46
C ALA A 153 -1.24 4.82 2.06
N ASN A 154 -0.49 4.15 1.20
CA ASN A 154 0.00 4.66 -0.08
C ASN A 154 -1.09 5.32 -0.94
N ILE A 155 -2.23 4.63 -1.12
CA ILE A 155 -3.31 5.16 -1.98
C ILE A 155 -3.99 6.39 -1.34
N ALA A 156 -4.16 6.39 -0.02
CA ALA A 156 -4.73 7.54 0.68
C ALA A 156 -3.81 8.75 0.60
N ILE A 157 -2.49 8.56 0.78
CA ILE A 157 -1.49 9.62 0.62
C ILE A 157 -1.54 10.20 -0.81
N ALA A 158 -1.63 9.34 -1.82
CA ALA A 158 -1.70 9.76 -3.21
C ALA A 158 -2.98 10.58 -3.50
N ILE A 159 -4.13 10.14 -2.99
CA ILE A 159 -5.41 10.84 -3.12
C ILE A 159 -5.34 12.21 -2.43
N GLU A 160 -4.89 12.27 -1.18
CA GLU A 160 -4.81 13.52 -0.42
C GLU A 160 -3.81 14.51 -1.03
N ALA A 161 -2.69 14.01 -1.56
CA ALA A 161 -1.73 14.85 -2.28
C ALA A 161 -2.33 15.42 -3.58
N ALA A 162 -3.07 14.62 -4.34
CA ALA A 162 -3.74 15.07 -5.56
C ALA A 162 -4.85 16.10 -5.27
N LYS A 163 -5.64 15.86 -4.22
CA LYS A 163 -6.68 16.83 -3.76
C LYS A 163 -6.06 18.14 -3.31
N ALA A 164 -4.97 18.11 -2.57
CA ALA A 164 -4.26 19.30 -2.11
C ALA A 164 -3.72 20.17 -3.27
N LYS A 165 -3.41 19.54 -4.39
CA LYS A 165 -3.01 20.23 -5.64
C LYS A 165 -4.20 20.69 -6.50
N GLY A 166 -5.43 20.39 -6.08
CA GLY A 166 -6.63 20.68 -6.86
C GLY A 166 -6.80 19.81 -8.11
N LEU A 167 -6.07 18.71 -8.21
CA LEU A 167 -6.09 17.80 -9.36
C LEU A 167 -7.25 16.79 -9.28
N ALA A 168 -7.72 16.45 -8.09
CA ALA A 168 -8.78 15.47 -7.88
C ALA A 168 -9.95 16.07 -7.10
N GLY A 169 -11.17 15.83 -7.56
CA GLY A 169 -12.40 16.09 -6.84
C GLY A 169 -12.89 14.83 -6.13
N ARG A 170 -13.94 14.19 -6.65
CA ARG A 170 -14.42 12.88 -6.16
C ARG A 170 -13.54 11.76 -6.71
N VAL A 171 -13.25 10.78 -5.84
CA VAL A 171 -12.40 9.62 -6.16
C VAL A 171 -13.14 8.34 -5.76
N ALA A 172 -13.00 7.28 -6.55
CA ALA A 172 -13.39 5.94 -6.14
C ALA A 172 -12.12 5.07 -6.01
N VAL A 173 -12.04 4.32 -4.92
CA VAL A 173 -11.03 3.30 -4.69
C VAL A 173 -11.71 1.94 -4.78
N LEU A 174 -11.23 1.09 -5.70
CA LEU A 174 -11.66 -0.29 -5.83
C LEU A 174 -10.51 -1.18 -5.36
N ASP A 175 -10.71 -1.84 -4.22
CA ASP A 175 -9.77 -2.79 -3.64
C ASP A 175 -10.28 -4.21 -3.90
N TRP A 176 -9.51 -4.99 -4.65
CA TRP A 176 -9.79 -6.41 -4.93
C TRP A 176 -8.74 -7.35 -4.34
N ASP A 177 -7.94 -6.87 -3.39
CA ASP A 177 -7.14 -7.78 -2.58
C ASP A 177 -8.05 -8.77 -1.85
N VAL A 178 -7.55 -9.99 -1.60
CA VAL A 178 -8.31 -11.00 -0.89
C VAL A 178 -8.61 -10.61 0.55
N HIS A 179 -7.86 -9.66 1.10
CA HIS A 179 -8.02 -9.12 2.43
C HIS A 179 -8.77 -7.78 2.40
N HIS A 180 -9.55 -7.51 3.43
CA HIS A 180 -10.27 -6.25 3.56
C HIS A 180 -9.31 -5.05 3.66
N GLY A 181 -9.54 -4.01 2.85
CA GLY A 181 -8.77 -2.76 2.86
C GLY A 181 -9.14 -1.84 4.03
N ASN A 182 -9.02 -2.34 5.26
CA ASN A 182 -9.47 -1.67 6.48
C ASN A 182 -8.79 -0.32 6.75
N GLY A 183 -7.55 -0.13 6.30
CA GLY A 183 -6.84 1.15 6.42
C GLY A 183 -7.45 2.21 5.51
N THR A 184 -7.70 1.86 4.25
CA THR A 184 -8.36 2.75 3.29
C THR A 184 -9.77 3.11 3.76
N GLU A 185 -10.55 2.11 4.22
CA GLU A 185 -11.86 2.32 4.82
C GLU A 185 -11.78 3.32 5.97
N ALA A 186 -10.93 3.08 6.97
CA ALA A 186 -10.85 3.91 8.18
C ALA A 186 -10.48 5.37 7.88
N ILE A 187 -9.60 5.62 6.89
CA ILE A 187 -9.16 6.97 6.52
C ILE A 187 -10.30 7.78 5.89
N PHE A 188 -11.17 7.14 5.12
CA PHE A 188 -12.22 7.83 4.36
C PHE A 188 -13.65 7.58 4.89
N TYR A 189 -13.80 6.94 6.05
CA TYR A 189 -15.08 6.42 6.54
C TYR A 189 -16.18 7.47 6.79
N ASP A 190 -15.81 8.71 7.07
CA ASP A 190 -16.73 9.83 7.33
C ASP A 190 -16.75 10.88 6.19
N ARG A 191 -16.25 10.49 5.00
CA ARG A 191 -16.09 11.39 3.84
C ARG A 191 -16.96 10.98 2.66
N ASP A 192 -17.57 11.97 1.99
CA ASP A 192 -18.43 11.81 0.80
C ASP A 192 -17.69 12.08 -0.53
N ASP A 193 -16.42 12.42 -0.45
CA ASP A 193 -15.59 12.75 -1.61
C ASP A 193 -14.65 11.60 -2.03
N VAL A 194 -14.63 10.51 -1.26
CA VAL A 194 -13.92 9.27 -1.61
C VAL A 194 -14.84 8.08 -1.37
N LEU A 195 -15.21 7.39 -2.44
CA LEU A 195 -15.94 6.13 -2.39
C LEU A 195 -14.95 4.99 -2.24
N THR A 196 -15.02 4.23 -1.15
CA THR A 196 -14.21 3.02 -0.94
C THR A 196 -15.05 1.78 -1.23
N ILE A 197 -14.51 0.87 -2.03
CA ILE A 197 -15.16 -0.40 -2.41
C ILE A 197 -14.14 -1.51 -2.18
N SER A 198 -14.44 -2.48 -1.32
CA SER A 198 -13.55 -3.61 -1.04
C SER A 198 -14.24 -4.94 -1.34
N PHE A 199 -13.63 -5.74 -2.24
CA PHE A 199 -13.97 -7.14 -2.47
C PHE A 199 -12.99 -8.00 -1.69
N HIS A 200 -13.45 -8.78 -0.73
CA HIS A 200 -12.53 -9.54 0.12
C HIS A 200 -13.18 -10.84 0.59
N GLN A 201 -12.36 -11.76 1.04
CA GLN A 201 -12.85 -12.99 1.65
C GLN A 201 -13.40 -12.70 3.04
N GLU A 202 -14.64 -13.10 3.28
CA GLU A 202 -15.32 -12.98 4.56
C GLU A 202 -14.54 -13.71 5.69
N GLY A 203 -14.40 -13.04 6.84
CA GLY A 203 -13.79 -13.62 8.03
C GLY A 203 -12.31 -13.99 7.90
N ASN A 204 -11.59 -13.43 6.91
CA ASN A 204 -10.17 -13.69 6.71
C ASN A 204 -9.31 -12.73 7.56
N TYR A 205 -8.83 -11.65 6.97
CA TYR A 205 -7.94 -10.69 7.62
C TYR A 205 -8.24 -9.27 7.14
N PRO A 206 -8.17 -8.27 8.03
CA PRO A 206 -8.11 -8.37 9.49
C PRO A 206 -9.44 -8.91 10.05
N LEU A 207 -9.35 -9.64 11.18
CA LEU A 207 -10.54 -10.19 11.82
C LEU A 207 -11.50 -9.10 12.24
N ASP A 208 -12.81 -9.39 12.19
CA ASP A 208 -13.88 -8.49 12.64
C ASP A 208 -13.95 -7.15 11.91
N THR A 209 -13.54 -7.11 10.62
CA THR A 209 -13.61 -5.93 9.74
C THR A 209 -14.27 -6.28 8.40
N GLY A 210 -14.74 -5.26 7.68
CA GLY A 210 -15.27 -5.41 6.33
C GLY A 210 -16.66 -6.01 6.24
N ALA A 211 -17.49 -5.84 7.25
CA ALA A 211 -18.86 -6.32 7.20
C ALA A 211 -19.68 -5.56 6.14
N LEU A 212 -20.63 -6.26 5.51
CA LEU A 212 -21.57 -5.67 4.54
C LEU A 212 -22.34 -4.46 5.11
N ALA A 213 -22.52 -4.44 6.43
CA ALA A 213 -23.22 -3.37 7.14
C ALA A 213 -22.35 -2.11 7.37
N ASP A 214 -21.04 -2.20 7.19
CA ASP A 214 -20.12 -1.07 7.36
C ASP A 214 -20.16 -0.19 6.10
N ARG A 215 -20.96 0.90 6.18
CA ARG A 215 -21.33 1.70 5.01
C ARG A 215 -20.84 3.15 5.07
N GLY A 216 -19.92 3.46 5.96
CA GLY A 216 -19.49 4.82 6.24
C GLY A 216 -20.24 5.44 7.44
N LYS A 217 -19.93 6.69 7.73
CA LYS A 217 -20.46 7.41 8.89
C LYS A 217 -20.63 8.89 8.56
N GLY A 218 -21.67 9.53 9.11
CA GLY A 218 -21.87 10.96 8.94
C GLY A 218 -22.00 11.35 7.46
N ALA A 219 -21.16 12.26 6.97
CA ALA A 219 -21.15 12.64 5.56
C ALA A 219 -20.75 11.47 4.65
N GLY A 220 -19.95 10.52 5.14
CA GLY A 220 -19.50 9.34 4.42
C GLY A 220 -20.51 8.18 4.37
N GLU A 221 -21.71 8.34 4.94
CA GLU A 221 -22.73 7.28 4.87
C GLU A 221 -23.09 6.94 3.42
N GLY A 222 -22.90 5.65 3.05
CA GLY A 222 -23.10 5.17 1.69
C GLY A 222 -21.85 5.30 0.78
N TYR A 223 -20.77 5.89 1.27
CA TYR A 223 -19.50 6.01 0.54
C TYR A 223 -18.46 4.95 0.93
N ASN A 224 -18.86 3.97 1.74
CA ASN A 224 -18.10 2.75 1.98
C ASN A 224 -18.92 1.53 1.57
N ILE A 225 -18.37 0.66 0.74
CA ILE A 225 -19.05 -0.53 0.22
C ILE A 225 -18.13 -1.74 0.44
N ASN A 226 -18.54 -2.62 1.33
CA ASN A 226 -17.88 -3.91 1.55
C ASN A 226 -18.65 -5.03 0.86
N LEU A 227 -17.92 -5.89 0.16
CA LEU A 227 -18.43 -7.05 -0.56
C LEU A 227 -17.69 -8.29 -0.06
N PRO A 228 -18.03 -8.78 1.17
CA PRO A 228 -17.44 -9.99 1.72
C PRO A 228 -17.90 -11.20 0.91
N LEU A 229 -16.95 -11.98 0.41
CA LEU A 229 -17.18 -13.16 -0.41
C LEU A 229 -16.87 -14.43 0.39
N PRO A 230 -17.65 -15.50 0.27
CA PRO A 230 -17.36 -16.74 0.93
C PRO A 230 -16.03 -17.33 0.41
N ALA A 231 -15.34 -18.07 1.28
CA ALA A 231 -14.10 -18.76 0.90
C ALA A 231 -14.34 -19.68 -0.30
N GLY A 232 -13.47 -19.58 -1.31
CA GLY A 232 -13.61 -20.35 -2.55
C GLY A 232 -14.53 -19.72 -3.60
N ALA A 233 -15.11 -18.54 -3.35
CA ALA A 233 -15.82 -17.78 -4.36
C ALA A 233 -14.87 -17.39 -5.50
N GLY A 234 -15.37 -17.46 -6.72
CA GLY A 234 -14.61 -17.15 -7.92
C GLY A 234 -15.53 -16.95 -9.12
N HIS A 235 -15.05 -17.31 -10.30
CA HIS A 235 -15.77 -17.17 -11.55
C HIS A 235 -16.76 -18.33 -11.75
N THR A 236 -17.84 -18.37 -11.01
CA THR A 236 -18.95 -19.32 -11.22
C THR A 236 -20.29 -18.64 -11.05
#